data_c56bb0e9add1d76f8121d9f6d073787f
#
_entry.id   c56bb0e9add1d76f8121d9f6d073787f
#
_cell.length_a   1.000
_cell.length_b   1.000
_cell.length_c   1.000
_cell.angle_alpha   90.00
_cell.angle_beta   90.00
_cell.angle_gamma   90.00
#
_symmetry.space_group_name_H-M   'P 1'
#
loop_
_entity.id
_entity.type
_entity.pdbx_description
1 polymer ?
#
loop_
_entity_poly.entity_id
_entity_poly.type
_entity_poly.pdbx_seq_one_letter_code
_entity_poly.pdbx_strand_id
1 'polypeptide(L)'
;MKKFILTLLMSLQIVLLQAQLHIIPKPVDIRPGLYPQNTISLNSNTVIGISDEKSLKAAQFLAKYLAKYYHLNLKISSNENDLSGDRIMLSVINFEDFKPHQYFINTDIKNMVNVVASTEEGLFYAVQTIIQLLPPLKTSPLKFPSVSVIDYPRFDYRGMHLDVSRHFFDVAFIKQYIDYLALHKMNYFHWHLTDDHGWRIEIKKYPKLTEVGAWRNGSIIGLWPGKGNENIKYQVLPNDVKITPENAVIKTDGIRHGGFYTQDEVKEVIRYAADRYITVIPEIEMPAHSMAALAAYPEFGTDPKSGYKVAETWGMMNKYNNVFQPTEKTFGFLEDVLTEVMNLFPSQYIHIGGDEASKIWWKQSAETQKIMKEKGIKDEVALQSYFIHRIEKFVNSKGKTIIGWDEILDGGLAPNAIVMSWRGEKGGIAAAKVNQKVIMSPEEKLYLNHKQFLKDDSLAANKFLPLETVYNYEPVPAELNAEQAKYIWGAQGNLWSEYIANPAKVQYMLFPRIDALSEIQWSQKEQKSYPDFLNRLKTQFKRYDLMGITYSKRYLTP
;
A
#
# COMPACT_ATOMS: atom_id res chain seq x y z
N MET A 1 25.60 49.40 -11.28
CA MET A 1 25.79 48.12 -11.97
C MET A 1 26.25 46.98 -11.05
N LYS A 2 27.40 47.05 -10.34
CA LYS A 2 27.87 45.93 -9.48
C LYS A 2 26.86 45.49 -8.41
N LYS A 3 26.14 46.39 -7.74
CA LYS A 3 25.07 46.01 -6.76
C LYS A 3 23.87 45.32 -7.40
N PHE A 4 23.48 45.72 -8.62
CA PHE A 4 22.36 45.12 -9.36
C PHE A 4 22.70 43.70 -9.84
N ILE A 5 23.93 43.47 -10.26
CA ILE A 5 24.42 42.14 -10.69
C ILE A 5 24.52 41.20 -9.48
N LEU A 6 24.96 41.71 -8.31
CA LEU A 6 25.04 40.92 -7.07
C LEU A 6 23.65 40.51 -6.57
N THR A 7 22.65 41.42 -6.65
CA THR A 7 21.26 41.14 -6.26
C THR A 7 20.61 40.15 -7.25
N LEU A 8 20.91 40.28 -8.55
CA LEU A 8 20.42 39.35 -9.56
C LEU A 8 21.05 37.94 -9.43
N LEU A 9 22.34 37.84 -9.11
CA LEU A 9 23.04 36.60 -8.81
C LEU A 9 22.52 35.94 -7.52
N MET A 10 22.26 36.71 -6.48
CA MET A 10 21.62 36.21 -5.25
C MET A 10 20.19 35.73 -5.48
N SER A 11 19.39 36.46 -6.25
CA SER A 11 18.03 36.01 -6.60
C SER A 11 18.03 34.75 -7.48
N LEU A 12 18.98 34.63 -8.41
CA LEU A 12 19.14 33.44 -9.24
C LEU A 12 19.60 32.21 -8.41
N GLN A 13 20.48 32.41 -7.42
CA GLN A 13 20.88 31.34 -6.50
C GLN A 13 19.74 30.91 -5.57
N ILE A 14 18.92 31.85 -5.08
CA ILE A 14 17.74 31.53 -4.26
C ILE A 14 16.69 30.74 -5.07
N VAL A 15 16.47 31.11 -6.33
CA VAL A 15 15.57 30.37 -7.24
C VAL A 15 16.11 28.97 -7.58
N LEU A 16 17.42 28.82 -7.76
CA LEU A 16 18.05 27.50 -7.97
C LEU A 16 18.04 26.63 -6.72
N LEU A 17 18.18 27.22 -5.52
CA LEU A 17 18.09 26.49 -4.25
C LEU A 17 16.65 26.02 -3.98
N GLN A 18 15.64 26.86 -4.24
CA GLN A 18 14.24 26.46 -4.09
C GLN A 18 13.86 25.29 -5.02
N ALA A 19 14.49 25.17 -6.19
CA ALA A 19 14.24 24.06 -7.11
C ALA A 19 14.72 22.69 -6.59
N GLN A 20 15.58 22.64 -5.58
CA GLN A 20 16.08 21.39 -4.98
C GLN A 20 15.25 20.91 -3.77
N LEU A 21 14.37 21.75 -3.22
CA LEU A 21 13.59 21.43 -2.02
C LEU A 21 12.21 20.79 -2.35
N HIS A 22 12.11 20.16 -3.52
CA HIS A 22 10.87 19.53 -3.98
C HIS A 22 10.76 18.10 -3.43
N ILE A 23 10.21 17.98 -2.23
CA ILE A 23 10.04 16.71 -1.50
C ILE A 23 8.57 16.31 -1.45
N ILE A 24 8.26 15.04 -1.65
CA ILE A 24 6.95 14.41 -1.50
C ILE A 24 7.09 13.13 -0.66
N PRO A 25 6.33 12.99 0.45
CA PRO A 25 5.39 13.94 1.02
C PRO A 25 6.08 15.19 1.59
N LYS A 26 5.34 16.31 1.61
CA LYS A 26 5.83 17.60 2.08
C LYS A 26 6.15 17.54 3.58
N PRO A 27 7.39 17.89 3.99
CA PRO A 27 7.76 17.97 5.40
C PRO A 27 7.00 19.04 6.17
N VAL A 28 6.92 18.89 7.49
CA VAL A 28 6.31 19.87 8.40
C VAL A 28 7.00 21.24 8.31
N ASP A 29 8.33 21.25 8.28
CA ASP A 29 9.11 22.48 8.01
C ASP A 29 10.31 22.12 7.13
N ILE A 30 10.51 22.91 6.08
CA ILE A 30 11.67 22.81 5.20
C ILE A 30 12.05 24.20 4.73
N ARG A 31 13.32 24.56 4.95
CA ARG A 31 13.87 25.87 4.60
C ARG A 31 15.34 25.77 4.21
N PRO A 32 15.87 26.75 3.45
CA PRO A 32 17.30 26.85 3.21
C PRO A 32 18.06 26.92 4.55
N GLY A 33 19.22 26.27 4.60
CA GLY A 33 20.12 26.37 5.77
C GLY A 33 20.61 27.79 6.00
N LEU A 34 21.03 28.06 7.20
CA LEU A 34 21.53 29.40 7.61
C LEU A 34 22.81 29.79 6.86
N TYR A 35 23.58 28.80 6.41
CA TYR A 35 24.84 28.99 5.72
C TYR A 35 24.77 28.39 4.31
N PRO A 36 24.27 29.14 3.30
CA PRO A 36 24.08 28.63 1.92
C PRO A 36 25.38 28.10 1.26
N GLN A 37 26.56 28.58 1.75
CA GLN A 37 27.87 28.12 1.31
C GLN A 37 28.23 26.71 1.81
N ASN A 38 27.54 26.19 2.82
CA ASN A 38 27.77 24.87 3.40
C ASN A 38 27.10 23.77 2.53
N THR A 39 27.33 23.82 1.20
CA THR A 39 26.96 22.72 0.32
C THR A 39 27.97 21.59 0.45
N ILE A 40 27.51 20.36 0.58
CA ILE A 40 28.35 19.18 0.67
C ILE A 40 28.40 18.51 -0.69
N SER A 41 29.61 18.15 -1.14
CA SER A 41 29.81 17.40 -2.37
C SER A 41 30.06 15.93 -2.04
N LEU A 42 29.05 15.10 -2.21
CA LEU A 42 29.19 13.67 -1.99
C LEU A 42 30.11 13.06 -3.05
N ASN A 43 31.12 12.34 -2.59
CA ASN A 43 32.12 11.66 -3.41
C ASN A 43 32.58 10.37 -2.71
N SER A 44 33.51 9.64 -3.29
CA SER A 44 33.98 8.35 -2.75
C SER A 44 34.66 8.44 -1.36
N ASN A 45 35.07 9.63 -0.92
CA ASN A 45 35.67 9.88 0.40
C ASN A 45 34.63 10.29 1.45
N THR A 46 33.37 10.54 1.05
CA THR A 46 32.29 10.86 1.98
C THR A 46 31.97 9.62 2.82
N VAL A 47 31.76 9.81 4.12
CA VAL A 47 31.46 8.73 5.06
C VAL A 47 30.01 8.88 5.56
N ILE A 48 29.29 7.77 5.67
CA ILE A 48 28.05 7.69 6.42
C ILE A 48 28.44 7.35 7.87
N GLY A 49 28.40 8.35 8.74
CA GLY A 49 28.66 8.21 10.17
C GLY A 49 27.42 7.70 10.89
N ILE A 50 27.60 6.79 11.85
CA ILE A 50 26.55 6.32 12.76
C ILE A 50 26.95 6.54 14.20
N SER A 51 26.02 6.97 15.06
CA SER A 51 26.28 7.15 16.49
C SER A 51 26.25 5.83 17.26
N ASP A 52 25.44 4.88 16.79
CA ASP A 52 25.19 3.58 17.42
C ASP A 52 24.60 2.56 16.43
N GLU A 53 24.38 1.33 16.90
CA GLU A 53 23.79 0.24 16.07
C GLU A 53 22.37 0.54 15.59
N LYS A 54 21.59 1.36 16.31
CA LYS A 54 20.23 1.73 15.90
C LYS A 54 20.21 2.49 14.59
N SER A 55 21.30 3.20 14.28
CA SER A 55 21.47 3.95 13.04
C SER A 55 21.89 3.09 11.84
N LEU A 56 22.37 1.87 12.08
CA LEU A 56 23.01 1.03 11.06
C LEU A 56 22.09 0.64 9.90
N LYS A 57 20.85 0.25 10.19
CA LYS A 57 19.87 -0.16 9.16
C LYS A 57 19.57 0.97 8.18
N ALA A 58 19.33 2.18 8.67
CA ALA A 58 19.10 3.37 7.85
C ALA A 58 20.34 3.74 7.03
N ALA A 59 21.54 3.65 7.62
CA ALA A 59 22.81 3.89 6.92
C ALA A 59 23.05 2.89 5.78
N GLN A 60 22.80 1.60 6.01
CA GLN A 60 22.90 0.56 4.98
C GLN A 60 21.92 0.77 3.83
N PHE A 61 20.68 1.20 4.14
CA PHE A 61 19.70 1.52 3.11
C PHE A 61 20.18 2.69 2.23
N LEU A 62 20.66 3.78 2.86
CA LEU A 62 21.21 4.95 2.13
C LEU A 62 22.41 4.56 1.28
N ALA A 63 23.37 3.80 1.83
CA ALA A 63 24.56 3.34 1.10
C ALA A 63 24.18 2.50 -0.13
N LYS A 64 23.24 1.54 0.02
CA LYS A 64 22.73 0.74 -1.10
C LYS A 64 22.04 1.59 -2.16
N TYR A 65 21.25 2.59 -1.77
CA TYR A 65 20.60 3.51 -2.69
C TYR A 65 21.61 4.32 -3.51
N LEU A 66 22.60 4.91 -2.84
CA LEU A 66 23.66 5.68 -3.49
C LEU A 66 24.51 4.82 -4.44
N ALA A 67 24.84 3.61 -4.04
CA ALA A 67 25.56 2.66 -4.90
C ALA A 67 24.75 2.30 -6.16
N LYS A 68 23.45 2.00 -6.00
CA LYS A 68 22.57 1.58 -7.09
C LYS A 68 22.31 2.68 -8.11
N TYR A 69 21.97 3.88 -7.66
CA TYR A 69 21.45 4.93 -8.53
C TYR A 69 22.51 5.99 -8.93
N TYR A 70 23.53 6.18 -8.09
CA TYR A 70 24.58 7.18 -8.31
C TYR A 70 25.98 6.57 -8.52
N HIS A 71 26.11 5.23 -8.43
CA HIS A 71 27.40 4.51 -8.50
C HIS A 71 28.40 5.01 -7.43
N LEU A 72 27.89 5.44 -6.29
CA LEU A 72 28.66 5.99 -5.19
C LEU A 72 28.67 5.02 -4.01
N ASN A 73 29.80 4.34 -3.80
CA ASN A 73 30.00 3.40 -2.69
C ASN A 73 30.59 4.14 -1.52
N LEU A 74 29.79 4.38 -0.47
CA LEU A 74 30.21 5.09 0.74
C LEU A 74 30.53 4.10 1.86
N LYS A 75 31.60 4.39 2.63
CA LYS A 75 31.92 3.69 3.89
C LYS A 75 30.89 4.07 4.96
N ILE A 76 30.45 3.08 5.74
CA ILE A 76 29.70 3.29 6.98
C ILE A 76 30.70 3.14 8.14
N SER A 77 30.75 4.09 9.07
CA SER A 77 31.67 4.06 10.20
C SER A 77 31.11 4.74 11.45
N SER A 78 31.47 4.17 12.61
CA SER A 78 31.29 4.81 13.93
C SER A 78 32.62 5.33 14.50
N ASN A 79 33.75 5.17 13.77
CA ASN A 79 35.06 5.57 14.23
C ASN A 79 35.28 7.07 13.96
N GLU A 80 35.58 7.85 15.01
CA GLU A 80 35.80 9.31 14.94
C GLU A 80 36.91 9.68 13.94
N ASN A 81 37.94 8.86 13.79
CA ASN A 81 39.03 9.12 12.84
C ASN A 81 38.55 9.11 11.38
N ASP A 82 37.51 8.34 11.07
CA ASP A 82 36.89 8.32 9.73
C ASP A 82 35.98 9.53 9.48
N LEU A 83 35.58 10.27 10.53
CA LEU A 83 34.53 11.30 10.48
C LEU A 83 35.08 12.73 10.37
N SER A 84 36.35 12.91 10.02
CA SER A 84 36.99 14.21 9.89
C SER A 84 36.64 14.99 8.63
N GLY A 85 36.22 14.31 7.54
CA GLY A 85 35.87 14.86 6.23
C GLY A 85 34.36 15.13 6.03
N ASP A 86 33.97 15.22 4.75
CA ASP A 86 32.57 15.31 4.36
C ASP A 86 31.81 14.04 4.80
N ARG A 87 30.72 14.23 5.52
CA ARG A 87 29.97 13.12 6.10
C ARG A 87 28.47 13.34 6.18
N ILE A 88 27.72 12.23 6.18
CA ILE A 88 26.31 12.19 6.55
C ILE A 88 26.24 11.49 7.91
N MET A 89 25.94 12.24 8.97
CA MET A 89 25.88 11.71 10.33
C MET A 89 24.45 11.33 10.70
N LEU A 90 24.23 10.07 11.04
CA LEU A 90 22.94 9.50 11.40
C LEU A 90 22.91 9.14 12.88
N SER A 91 21.91 9.65 13.62
CA SER A 91 21.80 9.46 15.06
C SER A 91 20.35 9.22 15.50
N VAL A 92 20.15 8.28 16.41
CA VAL A 92 18.87 8.09 17.11
C VAL A 92 19.01 8.67 18.51
N ILE A 93 18.30 9.78 18.79
CA ILE A 93 18.33 10.47 20.09
C ILE A 93 16.88 10.75 20.49
N ASN A 94 16.43 10.17 21.58
CA ASN A 94 15.09 10.42 22.10
C ASN A 94 15.09 11.61 23.07
N PHE A 95 14.44 12.70 22.69
CA PHE A 95 14.15 13.83 23.57
C PHE A 95 12.68 13.80 23.99
N GLU A 96 12.38 14.24 25.23
CA GLU A 96 11.01 14.18 25.80
C GLU A 96 9.98 14.94 24.95
N ASP A 97 10.39 16.03 24.28
CA ASP A 97 9.49 16.87 23.48
C ASP A 97 9.32 16.43 22.02
N PHE A 98 9.97 15.33 21.61
CA PHE A 98 9.84 14.85 20.23
C PHE A 98 8.47 14.21 19.97
N LYS A 99 7.89 14.54 18.81
CA LYS A 99 6.74 13.82 18.31
C LYS A 99 7.15 12.40 17.91
N PRO A 100 6.22 11.43 17.90
CA PRO A 100 6.52 10.08 17.39
C PRO A 100 7.17 10.13 16.00
N HIS A 101 8.28 9.41 15.84
CA HIS A 101 9.05 9.31 14.59
C HIS A 101 9.57 10.65 14.02
N GLN A 102 9.62 11.71 14.85
CA GLN A 102 10.15 13.01 14.43
C GLN A 102 11.63 12.90 14.08
N TYR A 103 12.03 13.63 13.04
CA TYR A 103 13.42 13.75 12.65
C TYR A 103 13.79 15.17 12.25
N PHE A 104 15.10 15.44 12.26
CA PHE A 104 15.74 16.66 11.85
C PHE A 104 16.83 16.36 10.84
N ILE A 105 16.95 17.20 9.82
CA ILE A 105 18.09 17.24 8.91
C ILE A 105 18.63 18.66 8.93
N ASN A 106 19.92 18.83 9.16
CA ASN A 106 20.57 20.13 9.20
C ASN A 106 21.94 20.08 8.55
N THR A 107 22.26 21.07 7.74
CA THR A 107 23.55 21.22 7.04
C THR A 107 24.33 22.47 7.46
N ASP A 108 23.95 23.11 8.58
CA ASP A 108 24.60 24.32 9.05
C ASP A 108 26.00 24.06 9.65
N ILE A 109 26.32 22.81 9.92
CA ILE A 109 27.66 22.38 10.34
C ILE A 109 28.50 22.09 9.09
N LYS A 110 29.68 22.71 9.04
CA LYS A 110 30.60 22.55 7.92
C LYS A 110 30.94 21.08 7.69
N ASN A 111 30.94 20.64 6.43
CA ASN A 111 31.25 19.29 5.98
C ASN A 111 30.35 18.17 6.57
N MET A 112 29.13 18.52 7.05
CA MET A 112 28.26 17.54 7.67
C MET A 112 26.79 17.75 7.27
N VAL A 113 26.15 16.67 6.80
CA VAL A 113 24.69 16.51 6.85
C VAL A 113 24.37 15.84 8.18
N ASN A 114 23.86 16.60 9.13
CA ASN A 114 23.49 16.09 10.45
C ASN A 114 22.03 15.64 10.45
N VAL A 115 21.78 14.40 10.84
CA VAL A 115 20.45 13.76 10.86
C VAL A 115 20.21 13.16 12.23
N VAL A 116 19.17 13.65 12.89
CA VAL A 116 18.76 13.18 14.21
C VAL A 116 17.30 12.77 14.15
N ALA A 117 16.96 11.64 14.72
CA ALA A 117 15.58 11.16 14.81
C ALA A 117 15.26 10.61 16.20
N SER A 118 13.98 10.66 16.58
CA SER A 118 13.50 10.14 17.87
C SER A 118 13.51 8.60 17.93
N THR A 119 13.43 7.96 16.78
CA THR A 119 13.36 6.49 16.65
C THR A 119 14.14 6.01 15.42
N GLU A 120 14.47 4.73 15.38
CA GLU A 120 15.06 4.07 14.18
C GLU A 120 14.18 4.24 12.94
N GLU A 121 12.86 4.12 13.11
CA GLU A 121 11.88 4.33 12.05
C GLU A 121 11.88 5.79 11.56
N GLY A 122 11.90 6.75 12.48
CA GLY A 122 12.05 8.18 12.15
C GLY A 122 13.34 8.46 11.38
N LEU A 123 14.44 7.79 11.76
CA LEU A 123 15.72 7.92 11.04
C LEU A 123 15.63 7.33 9.62
N PHE A 124 14.91 6.25 9.43
CA PHE A 124 14.65 5.69 8.11
C PHE A 124 13.82 6.67 7.24
N TYR A 125 12.81 7.34 7.80
CA TYR A 125 12.07 8.38 7.09
C TYR A 125 12.92 9.60 6.76
N ALA A 126 13.85 9.99 7.64
CA ALA A 126 14.84 11.01 7.33
C ALA A 126 15.71 10.64 6.12
N VAL A 127 16.12 9.36 6.02
CA VAL A 127 16.87 8.86 4.87
C VAL A 127 16.05 8.95 3.57
N GLN A 128 14.73 8.71 3.59
CA GLN A 128 13.89 8.92 2.41
C GLN A 128 13.86 10.41 1.99
N THR A 129 13.91 11.33 2.96
CA THR A 129 14.03 12.76 2.68
C THR A 129 15.40 13.12 2.13
N ILE A 130 16.49 12.57 2.67
CA ILE A 130 17.85 12.73 2.13
C ILE A 130 17.91 12.31 0.67
N ILE A 131 17.36 11.14 0.35
CA ILE A 131 17.29 10.62 -1.04
C ILE A 131 16.61 11.62 -1.96
N GLN A 132 15.54 12.26 -1.50
CA GLN A 132 14.82 13.25 -2.30
C GLN A 132 15.51 14.61 -2.38
N LEU A 133 16.40 14.95 -1.45
CA LEU A 133 17.24 16.14 -1.49
C LEU A 133 18.41 16.00 -2.48
N LEU A 134 18.75 14.78 -2.90
CA LEU A 134 19.76 14.56 -3.93
C LEU A 134 19.24 15.03 -5.31
N PRO A 135 20.13 15.55 -6.17
CA PRO A 135 19.75 15.87 -7.55
C PRO A 135 19.17 14.62 -8.26
N PRO A 136 18.01 14.73 -8.93
CA PRO A 136 17.38 13.59 -9.63
C PRO A 136 18.06 13.25 -10.96
N LEU A 137 19.36 13.48 -11.04
CA LEU A 137 20.22 13.28 -12.21
C LEU A 137 21.58 12.78 -11.73
N LYS A 138 22.22 11.92 -12.53
CA LYS A 138 23.61 11.48 -12.29
C LYS A 138 24.56 12.65 -12.61
N THR A 139 24.87 13.46 -11.61
CA THR A 139 25.83 14.57 -11.73
C THR A 139 27.09 14.29 -10.92
N SER A 140 28.22 14.79 -11.38
CA SER A 140 29.47 14.76 -10.63
C SER A 140 30.04 16.18 -10.58
N PRO A 141 30.28 16.73 -9.38
CA PRO A 141 30.00 16.17 -8.05
C PRO A 141 28.51 16.13 -7.71
N LEU A 142 28.11 15.18 -6.85
CA LEU A 142 26.75 15.05 -6.34
C LEU A 142 26.57 16.04 -5.17
N LYS A 143 26.01 17.22 -5.45
CA LYS A 143 25.86 18.29 -4.45
C LYS A 143 24.62 18.08 -3.59
N PHE A 144 24.81 18.08 -2.27
CA PHE A 144 23.72 18.12 -1.30
C PHE A 144 23.42 19.57 -0.91
N PRO A 145 22.16 20.03 -0.92
CA PRO A 145 21.80 21.43 -0.65
C PRO A 145 22.03 21.81 0.81
N SER A 146 22.28 23.10 1.04
CA SER A 146 22.18 23.68 2.39
C SER A 146 20.71 23.75 2.79
N VAL A 147 20.31 23.01 3.85
CA VAL A 147 18.91 22.83 4.22
C VAL A 147 18.73 22.58 5.71
N SER A 148 17.59 23.00 6.23
CA SER A 148 17.06 22.60 7.54
C SER A 148 15.67 21.99 7.35
N VAL A 149 15.44 20.79 7.90
CA VAL A 149 14.17 20.06 7.84
C VAL A 149 13.75 19.63 9.22
N ILE A 150 12.47 19.82 9.55
CA ILE A 150 11.79 19.23 10.71
C ILE A 150 10.57 18.48 10.17
N ASP A 151 10.43 17.20 10.53
CA ASP A 151 9.34 16.41 9.96
C ASP A 151 8.91 15.27 10.87
N TYR A 152 7.61 14.93 10.80
CA TYR A 152 6.97 13.80 11.47
C TYR A 152 5.64 13.47 10.80
N PRO A 153 5.14 12.22 10.91
CA PRO A 153 3.90 11.81 10.27
C PRO A 153 2.65 12.43 10.93
N ARG A 154 1.62 12.64 10.13
CA ARG A 154 0.29 13.06 10.59
C ARG A 154 -0.52 11.88 11.15
N PHE A 155 -0.47 10.72 10.49
CA PHE A 155 -1.20 9.52 10.89
C PHE A 155 -0.25 8.37 11.23
N ASP A 156 -0.66 7.54 12.20
CA ASP A 156 0.08 6.33 12.58
C ASP A 156 -0.05 5.23 11.53
N TYR A 157 -1.20 5.10 10.88
CA TYR A 157 -1.44 4.16 9.79
C TYR A 157 -1.31 4.86 8.44
N ARG A 158 -0.38 4.40 7.62
CA ARG A 158 -0.14 4.88 6.27
C ARG A 158 0.01 3.67 5.36
N GLY A 159 -1.12 3.22 4.82
CA GLY A 159 -1.23 1.94 4.14
C GLY A 159 -1.31 2.04 2.63
N MET A 160 -0.88 0.95 2.00
CA MET A 160 -1.13 0.67 0.59
C MET A 160 -1.37 -0.83 0.41
N HIS A 161 -2.41 -1.15 -0.35
CA HIS A 161 -2.86 -2.51 -0.65
C HIS A 161 -2.34 -2.95 -2.04
N LEU A 162 -2.10 -4.24 -2.19
CA LEU A 162 -1.89 -4.89 -3.49
C LEU A 162 -2.66 -6.21 -3.55
N ASP A 163 -3.56 -6.32 -4.51
CA ASP A 163 -4.21 -7.58 -4.88
C ASP A 163 -3.24 -8.43 -5.71
N VAL A 164 -2.93 -9.62 -5.22
CA VAL A 164 -2.13 -10.63 -5.91
C VAL A 164 -2.97 -11.87 -6.28
N SER A 165 -4.26 -11.84 -5.96
CA SER A 165 -5.18 -12.93 -6.25
C SER A 165 -5.68 -12.88 -7.69
N ARG A 166 -6.20 -11.73 -8.17
CA ARG A 166 -6.69 -11.60 -9.55
C ARG A 166 -5.55 -11.74 -10.55
N HIS A 167 -4.38 -11.12 -10.29
CA HIS A 167 -3.15 -11.41 -11.00
C HIS A 167 -1.99 -11.63 -10.02
N PHE A 168 -1.25 -12.72 -10.24
CA PHE A 168 -0.12 -13.09 -9.41
C PHE A 168 1.12 -12.27 -9.78
N PHE A 169 1.86 -11.80 -8.77
CA PHE A 169 3.15 -11.12 -8.90
C PHE A 169 4.22 -11.89 -8.11
N ASP A 170 5.40 -12.05 -8.67
CA ASP A 170 6.49 -12.76 -8.01
C ASP A 170 7.10 -11.98 -6.83
N VAL A 171 7.90 -12.67 -6.01
CA VAL A 171 8.56 -12.10 -4.83
C VAL A 171 9.46 -10.92 -5.19
N ALA A 172 10.10 -10.95 -6.36
CA ALA A 172 10.98 -9.86 -6.79
C ALA A 172 10.19 -8.56 -6.97
N PHE A 173 9.01 -8.65 -7.61
CA PHE A 173 8.13 -7.50 -7.76
C PHE A 173 7.50 -7.06 -6.42
N ILE A 174 7.09 -7.97 -5.54
CA ILE A 174 6.60 -7.61 -4.20
C ILE A 174 7.64 -6.80 -3.43
N LYS A 175 8.91 -7.19 -3.47
CA LYS A 175 10.00 -6.40 -2.86
C LYS A 175 10.14 -5.03 -3.50
N GLN A 176 10.02 -4.93 -4.82
CA GLN A 176 10.04 -3.65 -5.52
C GLN A 176 8.85 -2.76 -5.13
N TYR A 177 7.66 -3.36 -4.94
CA TYR A 177 6.49 -2.66 -4.45
C TYR A 177 6.69 -2.11 -3.04
N ILE A 178 7.29 -2.89 -2.16
CA ILE A 178 7.67 -2.46 -0.80
C ILE A 178 8.67 -1.28 -0.86
N ASP A 179 9.59 -1.27 -1.82
CA ASP A 179 10.48 -0.11 -2.03
C ASP A 179 9.72 1.17 -2.42
N TYR A 180 8.65 1.05 -3.20
CA TYR A 180 7.78 2.19 -3.51
C TYR A 180 7.07 2.73 -2.27
N LEU A 181 6.57 1.84 -1.42
CA LEU A 181 5.94 2.24 -0.15
C LEU A 181 6.95 2.96 0.76
N ALA A 182 8.15 2.40 0.89
CA ALA A 182 9.25 2.99 1.68
C ALA A 182 9.61 4.40 1.21
N LEU A 183 9.74 4.62 -0.11
CA LEU A 183 10.03 5.93 -0.70
C LEU A 183 8.98 6.98 -0.31
N HIS A 184 7.73 6.56 -0.14
CA HIS A 184 6.58 7.40 0.21
C HIS A 184 6.29 7.42 1.73
N LYS A 185 7.21 6.91 2.56
CA LYS A 185 7.11 6.87 4.04
C LYS A 185 5.86 6.15 4.56
N MET A 186 5.35 5.19 3.79
CA MET A 186 4.27 4.30 4.24
C MET A 186 4.82 3.23 5.16
N ASN A 187 4.01 2.77 6.11
CA ASN A 187 4.42 1.79 7.13
C ASN A 187 3.55 0.53 7.20
N TYR A 188 2.53 0.43 6.36
CA TYR A 188 1.71 -0.77 6.24
C TYR A 188 1.59 -1.22 4.78
N PHE A 189 1.86 -2.49 4.55
CA PHE A 189 1.58 -3.19 3.29
C PHE A 189 0.43 -4.16 3.52
N HIS A 190 -0.74 -3.88 2.96
CA HIS A 190 -1.89 -4.77 2.97
C HIS A 190 -1.78 -5.73 1.78
N TRP A 191 -1.50 -7.00 2.06
CA TRP A 191 -1.23 -8.03 1.07
C TRP A 191 -2.46 -8.92 0.90
N HIS A 192 -3.24 -8.68 -0.17
CA HIS A 192 -4.47 -9.41 -0.47
C HIS A 192 -4.13 -10.74 -1.13
N LEU A 193 -4.08 -11.79 -0.33
CA LEU A 193 -3.50 -13.09 -0.68
C LEU A 193 -4.51 -14.10 -1.20
N THR A 194 -5.80 -13.92 -0.95
CA THR A 194 -6.85 -14.87 -1.31
C THR A 194 -8.10 -14.19 -1.80
N ASP A 195 -8.71 -14.74 -2.85
CA ASP A 195 -9.96 -14.25 -3.43
C ASP A 195 -10.54 -15.36 -4.35
N ASP A 196 -11.65 -15.12 -5.02
CA ASP A 196 -12.31 -16.03 -5.96
C ASP A 196 -11.39 -16.52 -7.09
N HIS A 197 -10.40 -15.70 -7.47
CA HIS A 197 -9.54 -15.89 -8.66
C HIS A 197 -8.20 -16.53 -8.35
N GLY A 198 -7.89 -16.75 -7.07
CA GLY A 198 -6.66 -17.42 -6.67
C GLY A 198 -6.38 -17.38 -5.18
N TRP A 199 -5.84 -18.47 -4.69
CA TRP A 199 -5.28 -18.61 -3.35
C TRP A 199 -3.75 -18.55 -3.45
N ARG A 200 -3.10 -17.56 -2.80
CA ARG A 200 -1.70 -17.24 -3.08
C ARG A 200 -0.71 -17.57 -1.96
N ILE A 201 -1.14 -18.17 -0.87
CA ILE A 201 -0.27 -18.51 0.25
C ILE A 201 -0.29 -20.00 0.56
N GLU A 202 0.90 -20.59 0.73
CA GLU A 202 1.03 -22.00 1.14
C GLU A 202 0.47 -22.21 2.56
N ILE A 203 -0.47 -23.16 2.68
CA ILE A 203 -0.97 -23.69 3.96
C ILE A 203 -0.65 -25.17 3.99
N LYS A 204 0.30 -25.55 4.83
CA LYS A 204 0.84 -26.95 4.83
C LYS A 204 -0.20 -27.99 5.19
N LYS A 205 -1.14 -27.64 6.08
CA LYS A 205 -2.24 -28.53 6.47
C LYS A 205 -3.23 -28.74 5.33
N TYR A 206 -3.33 -27.81 4.39
CA TYR A 206 -4.30 -27.82 3.29
C TYR A 206 -3.63 -27.60 1.93
N PRO A 207 -2.84 -28.57 1.41
CA PRO A 207 -2.01 -28.38 0.22
C PRO A 207 -2.81 -28.10 -1.06
N LYS A 208 -4.05 -28.62 -1.18
CA LYS A 208 -4.90 -28.34 -2.35
C LYS A 208 -5.22 -26.85 -2.51
N LEU A 209 -5.12 -26.03 -1.46
CA LEU A 209 -5.31 -24.58 -1.59
C LEU A 209 -4.34 -23.98 -2.62
N THR A 210 -3.11 -24.50 -2.71
CA THR A 210 -2.11 -24.06 -3.69
C THR A 210 -2.01 -24.98 -4.90
N GLU A 211 -2.30 -26.26 -4.77
CA GLU A 211 -2.31 -27.21 -5.90
C GLU A 211 -3.45 -26.92 -6.87
N VAL A 212 -4.64 -26.60 -6.35
CA VAL A 212 -5.87 -26.32 -7.10
C VAL A 212 -6.24 -24.86 -7.05
N GLY A 213 -6.38 -24.29 -5.84
CA GLY A 213 -6.90 -22.93 -5.62
C GLY A 213 -5.99 -21.83 -6.17
N ALA A 214 -4.69 -22.10 -6.37
CA ALA A 214 -3.78 -21.10 -6.94
C ALA A 214 -3.84 -20.99 -8.46
N TRP A 215 -4.66 -21.78 -9.16
CA TRP A 215 -4.60 -21.90 -10.61
C TRP A 215 -5.99 -21.79 -11.25
N ARG A 216 -6.09 -21.02 -12.34
CA ARG A 216 -7.27 -20.97 -13.21
C ARG A 216 -6.88 -21.22 -14.67
N ASN A 217 -7.82 -21.67 -15.50
CA ASN A 217 -7.54 -22.09 -16.88
C ASN A 217 -7.68 -20.96 -17.91
N GLY A 218 -8.03 -19.78 -17.46
CA GLY A 218 -8.15 -18.59 -18.29
C GLY A 218 -8.48 -17.36 -17.48
N SER A 219 -8.33 -16.21 -18.10
CA SER A 219 -8.79 -14.93 -17.56
C SER A 219 -9.72 -14.27 -18.56
N ILE A 220 -10.75 -13.58 -18.08
CA ILE A 220 -11.66 -12.84 -18.95
C ILE A 220 -10.88 -11.84 -19.83
N ILE A 221 -11.28 -11.78 -21.11
CA ILE A 221 -10.76 -10.80 -22.05
C ILE A 221 -11.61 -9.54 -21.96
N GLY A 222 -11.01 -8.42 -21.57
CA GLY A 222 -11.62 -7.09 -21.52
C GLY A 222 -12.42 -6.79 -20.27
N LEU A 223 -13.29 -5.78 -20.37
CA LEU A 223 -14.13 -5.34 -19.27
C LEU A 223 -15.26 -6.32 -19.03
N TRP A 224 -15.49 -6.68 -17.79
CA TRP A 224 -16.69 -7.38 -17.39
C TRP A 224 -17.88 -6.40 -17.27
N PRO A 225 -19.09 -6.75 -17.70
CA PRO A 225 -19.56 -7.96 -18.37
C PRO A 225 -19.45 -7.97 -19.91
N GLY A 226 -18.52 -7.25 -20.48
CA GLY A 226 -18.24 -7.27 -21.93
C GLY A 226 -18.80 -6.07 -22.71
N LYS A 227 -19.53 -5.15 -22.08
CA LYS A 227 -20.01 -3.91 -22.74
C LYS A 227 -18.94 -2.81 -22.69
N GLY A 228 -18.75 -2.08 -23.80
CA GLY A 228 -17.83 -0.94 -23.85
C GLY A 228 -16.37 -1.33 -24.14
N ASN A 229 -16.14 -2.53 -24.66
CA ASN A 229 -14.80 -3.04 -24.96
C ASN A 229 -14.26 -2.63 -26.35
N GLU A 230 -15.05 -1.99 -27.18
CA GLU A 230 -14.81 -1.78 -28.61
C GLU A 230 -13.54 -0.96 -28.88
N ASN A 231 -13.16 -0.09 -27.95
CA ASN A 231 -12.03 0.82 -28.09
C ASN A 231 -10.87 0.51 -27.11
N ILE A 232 -10.91 -0.64 -26.42
CA ILE A 232 -9.91 -0.97 -25.42
C ILE A 232 -8.78 -1.79 -26.03
N LYS A 233 -7.55 -1.32 -25.86
CA LYS A 233 -6.35 -2.07 -26.22
C LYS A 233 -5.97 -2.98 -25.05
N TYR A 234 -5.90 -4.29 -25.35
CA TYR A 234 -5.47 -5.27 -24.34
C TYR A 234 -3.96 -5.33 -24.29
N GLN A 235 -3.39 -4.93 -23.16
CA GLN A 235 -1.93 -4.97 -22.94
C GLN A 235 -1.40 -6.38 -22.65
N VAL A 236 -2.26 -7.37 -22.56
CA VAL A 236 -1.92 -8.72 -22.06
C VAL A 236 -1.85 -9.76 -23.18
N LEU A 237 -2.42 -9.48 -24.34
CA LEU A 237 -2.41 -10.42 -25.46
C LEU A 237 -1.42 -9.98 -26.54
N PRO A 238 -0.63 -10.93 -27.10
CA PRO A 238 0.32 -10.63 -28.19
C PRO A 238 -0.35 -10.10 -29.47
N ASN A 239 -1.66 -10.33 -29.63
CA ASN A 239 -2.46 -9.86 -30.74
C ASN A 239 -3.63 -9.03 -30.21
N ASP A 240 -3.77 -7.81 -30.71
CA ASP A 240 -4.90 -6.92 -30.42
C ASP A 240 -6.24 -7.58 -30.78
N VAL A 241 -6.85 -8.27 -29.84
CA VAL A 241 -8.19 -8.86 -30.05
C VAL A 241 -9.21 -7.75 -29.88
N LYS A 242 -9.80 -7.29 -30.97
CA LYS A 242 -11.00 -6.43 -30.93
C LYS A 242 -12.17 -7.23 -30.41
N ILE A 243 -12.72 -6.83 -29.27
CA ILE A 243 -14.01 -7.34 -28.80
C ILE A 243 -15.10 -6.40 -29.32
N THR A 244 -15.99 -6.96 -30.14
CA THR A 244 -17.17 -6.26 -30.63
C THR A 244 -18.37 -6.53 -29.70
N PRO A 245 -19.45 -5.71 -29.73
CA PRO A 245 -20.67 -5.96 -28.97
C PRO A 245 -21.29 -7.34 -29.21
N GLU A 246 -21.14 -7.88 -30.43
CA GLU A 246 -21.59 -9.24 -30.77
C GLU A 246 -20.71 -10.34 -30.14
N ASN A 247 -19.48 -10.01 -29.80
CA ASN A 247 -18.53 -10.88 -29.08
C ASN A 247 -18.64 -10.77 -27.56
N ALA A 248 -19.60 -10.01 -27.04
CA ALA A 248 -19.79 -9.77 -25.61
C ALA A 248 -20.24 -11.00 -24.78
N VAL A 249 -20.13 -12.18 -25.34
CA VAL A 249 -20.07 -13.42 -24.58
C VAL A 249 -18.77 -13.39 -23.80
N ILE A 250 -18.84 -13.61 -22.49
CA ILE A 250 -17.68 -13.71 -21.61
C ILE A 250 -16.71 -14.74 -22.22
N LYS A 251 -15.63 -14.23 -22.83
CA LYS A 251 -14.55 -15.06 -23.38
C LYS A 251 -13.36 -14.97 -22.46
N THR A 252 -12.78 -16.10 -22.18
CA THR A 252 -11.48 -16.18 -21.52
C THR A 252 -10.36 -16.38 -22.56
N ASP A 253 -9.15 -16.00 -22.19
CA ASP A 253 -7.96 -16.15 -23.04
C ASP A 253 -7.50 -17.62 -23.16
N GLY A 254 -8.05 -18.53 -22.33
CA GLY A 254 -7.65 -19.94 -22.27
C GLY A 254 -6.21 -20.15 -21.77
N ILE A 255 -5.57 -19.13 -21.24
CA ILE A 255 -4.19 -19.20 -20.75
C ILE A 255 -4.19 -19.53 -19.26
N ARG A 256 -3.55 -20.64 -18.89
CA ARG A 256 -3.42 -21.01 -17.49
C ARG A 256 -2.67 -19.92 -16.73
N HIS A 257 -3.33 -19.35 -15.72
CA HIS A 257 -2.77 -18.31 -14.86
C HIS A 257 -2.74 -18.77 -13.41
N GLY A 258 -1.68 -18.42 -12.68
CA GLY A 258 -1.58 -18.69 -11.25
C GLY A 258 -0.18 -18.58 -10.71
N GLY A 259 -0.03 -19.01 -9.47
CA GLY A 259 1.17 -18.93 -8.66
C GLY A 259 0.79 -18.80 -7.20
N PHE A 260 1.73 -19.04 -6.32
CA PHE A 260 1.57 -18.85 -4.88
C PHE A 260 2.93 -18.59 -4.25
N TYR A 261 2.92 -18.10 -3.03
CA TYR A 261 4.11 -17.91 -2.21
C TYR A 261 4.25 -19.07 -1.24
N THR A 262 5.41 -19.70 -1.22
CA THR A 262 5.79 -20.64 -0.16
C THR A 262 5.93 -19.90 1.17
N GLN A 263 5.82 -20.61 2.29
CA GLN A 263 6.00 -20.00 3.60
C GLN A 263 7.38 -19.35 3.77
N ASP A 264 8.42 -19.88 3.10
CA ASP A 264 9.75 -19.29 3.16
C ASP A 264 9.86 -18.02 2.33
N GLU A 265 9.20 -17.94 1.16
CA GLU A 265 9.06 -16.69 0.39
C GLU A 265 8.27 -15.63 1.15
N VAL A 266 7.20 -16.02 1.86
CA VAL A 266 6.46 -15.12 2.74
C VAL A 266 7.36 -14.55 3.83
N LYS A 267 8.14 -15.39 4.51
CA LYS A 267 9.10 -14.93 5.53
C LYS A 267 10.18 -14.00 4.94
N GLU A 268 10.60 -14.26 3.70
CA GLU A 268 11.56 -13.41 2.99
C GLU A 268 10.99 -12.01 2.73
N VAL A 269 9.74 -11.94 2.24
CA VAL A 269 9.02 -10.68 2.03
C VAL A 269 8.84 -9.92 3.34
N ILE A 270 8.43 -10.60 4.41
CA ILE A 270 8.24 -9.99 5.72
C ILE A 270 9.54 -9.39 6.26
N ARG A 271 10.68 -10.12 6.17
CA ARG A 271 11.99 -9.58 6.58
C ARG A 271 12.37 -8.37 5.75
N TYR A 272 12.15 -8.43 4.44
CA TYR A 272 12.45 -7.33 3.53
C TYR A 272 11.64 -6.05 3.85
N ALA A 273 10.36 -6.21 4.20
CA ALA A 273 9.50 -5.13 4.66
C ALA A 273 9.93 -4.57 6.02
N ALA A 274 10.26 -5.46 6.97
CA ALA A 274 10.73 -5.08 8.31
C ALA A 274 12.03 -4.28 8.28
N ASP A 275 12.91 -4.53 7.29
CA ASP A 275 14.13 -3.74 7.07
C ASP A 275 13.81 -2.30 6.60
N ARG A 276 12.57 -2.02 6.22
CA ARG A 276 12.05 -0.71 5.81
C ARG A 276 11.00 -0.16 6.77
N TYR A 277 10.85 -0.78 7.95
CA TYR A 277 9.84 -0.43 8.95
C TYR A 277 8.41 -0.49 8.40
N ILE A 278 8.15 -1.44 7.49
CA ILE A 278 6.84 -1.71 6.92
C ILE A 278 6.29 -3.01 7.51
N THR A 279 5.13 -2.91 8.15
CA THR A 279 4.37 -4.06 8.64
C THR A 279 3.53 -4.63 7.50
N VAL A 280 3.65 -5.94 7.26
CA VAL A 280 2.82 -6.65 6.28
C VAL A 280 1.58 -7.18 6.97
N ILE A 281 0.39 -6.76 6.50
CA ILE A 281 -0.91 -7.26 6.95
C ILE A 281 -1.42 -8.25 5.90
N PRO A 282 -1.52 -9.55 6.20
CA PRO A 282 -2.11 -10.51 5.29
C PRO A 282 -3.63 -10.40 5.29
N GLU A 283 -4.25 -10.54 4.13
CA GLU A 283 -5.69 -10.71 4.01
C GLU A 283 -6.04 -12.13 3.58
N ILE A 284 -6.94 -12.75 4.35
CA ILE A 284 -7.55 -14.05 4.08
C ILE A 284 -9.06 -13.86 4.06
N GLU A 285 -9.63 -13.95 2.90
CA GLU A 285 -11.03 -13.66 2.64
C GLU A 285 -11.99 -14.68 3.26
N MET A 286 -13.00 -14.17 3.95
CA MET A 286 -14.13 -14.90 4.51
C MET A 286 -15.27 -13.96 4.93
N PRO A 287 -16.56 -14.36 4.82
CA PRO A 287 -17.03 -15.65 4.31
C PRO A 287 -17.16 -15.71 2.79
N ALA A 288 -17.08 -14.57 2.09
CA ALA A 288 -17.13 -14.48 0.63
C ALA A 288 -15.73 -14.53 0.00
N HIS A 289 -15.64 -14.21 -1.30
CA HIS A 289 -14.39 -14.26 -2.08
C HIS A 289 -13.62 -15.57 -1.88
N SER A 290 -14.37 -16.68 -1.77
CA SER A 290 -13.88 -17.99 -1.32
C SER A 290 -13.79 -19.03 -2.42
N MET A 291 -14.11 -18.70 -3.70
CA MET A 291 -14.20 -19.69 -4.78
C MET A 291 -12.92 -20.49 -5.00
N ALA A 292 -11.73 -19.86 -4.85
CA ALA A 292 -10.47 -20.57 -4.96
C ALA A 292 -10.30 -21.63 -3.86
N ALA A 293 -10.70 -21.31 -2.63
CA ALA A 293 -10.70 -22.25 -1.51
C ALA A 293 -11.74 -23.36 -1.70
N LEU A 294 -12.95 -23.02 -2.17
CA LEU A 294 -14.04 -23.97 -2.40
C LEU A 294 -13.75 -24.88 -3.60
N ALA A 295 -13.03 -24.41 -4.61
CA ALA A 295 -12.54 -25.27 -5.68
C ALA A 295 -11.56 -26.35 -5.18
N ALA A 296 -10.76 -26.01 -4.17
CA ALA A 296 -9.83 -26.94 -3.53
C ALA A 296 -10.49 -27.89 -2.52
N TYR A 297 -11.45 -27.38 -1.76
CA TYR A 297 -12.16 -28.07 -0.66
C TYR A 297 -13.66 -27.76 -0.71
N PRO A 298 -14.40 -28.38 -1.64
CA PRO A 298 -15.82 -28.05 -1.88
C PRO A 298 -16.74 -28.30 -0.68
N GLU A 299 -16.33 -29.15 0.25
CA GLU A 299 -17.09 -29.47 1.47
C GLU A 299 -17.30 -28.31 2.43
N PHE A 300 -16.60 -27.17 2.22
CA PHE A 300 -16.76 -25.96 3.04
C PHE A 300 -17.75 -24.96 2.43
N GLY A 301 -18.23 -25.20 1.21
CA GLY A 301 -19.24 -24.36 0.55
C GLY A 301 -20.67 -24.81 0.86
N THR A 302 -21.63 -23.99 0.43
CA THR A 302 -23.07 -24.23 0.69
C THR A 302 -23.67 -25.32 -0.20
N ASP A 303 -23.03 -25.64 -1.33
CA ASP A 303 -23.40 -26.73 -2.24
C ASP A 303 -22.16 -27.50 -2.73
N PRO A 304 -21.65 -28.46 -1.94
CA PRO A 304 -20.45 -29.24 -2.29
C PRO A 304 -20.51 -30.00 -3.60
N LYS A 305 -21.71 -30.20 -4.14
CA LYS A 305 -21.93 -30.96 -5.39
C LYS A 305 -21.95 -30.07 -6.63
N SER A 306 -21.90 -28.76 -6.47
CA SER A 306 -21.98 -27.79 -7.59
C SER A 306 -20.78 -27.81 -8.53
N GLY A 307 -19.64 -28.42 -8.10
CA GLY A 307 -18.41 -28.46 -8.90
C GLY A 307 -17.72 -27.10 -8.97
N TYR A 308 -17.43 -26.50 -7.81
CA TYR A 308 -16.74 -25.21 -7.70
C TYR A 308 -15.46 -25.16 -8.53
N LYS A 309 -15.21 -24.01 -9.12
CA LYS A 309 -13.99 -23.72 -9.91
C LYS A 309 -13.40 -22.41 -9.45
N VAL A 310 -12.09 -22.27 -9.59
CA VAL A 310 -11.42 -20.97 -9.45
C VAL A 310 -11.99 -20.04 -10.53
N ALA A 311 -12.39 -18.83 -10.14
CA ALA A 311 -13.06 -17.91 -11.03
C ALA A 311 -12.11 -17.41 -12.15
N GLU A 312 -12.67 -17.28 -13.36
CA GLU A 312 -11.96 -16.79 -14.55
C GLU A 312 -12.44 -15.38 -14.96
N THR A 313 -13.50 -14.88 -14.31
CA THR A 313 -14.13 -13.58 -14.60
C THR A 313 -14.17 -12.71 -13.35
N TRP A 314 -14.18 -11.38 -13.53
CA TRP A 314 -14.09 -10.41 -12.43
C TRP A 314 -15.42 -10.06 -11.77
N GLY A 315 -16.53 -10.47 -12.37
CA GLY A 315 -17.84 -10.13 -11.86
C GLY A 315 -18.37 -11.11 -10.85
N MET A 316 -19.10 -10.61 -9.86
CA MET A 316 -19.95 -11.40 -9.00
C MET A 316 -21.18 -11.87 -9.79
N MET A 317 -21.14 -13.10 -10.26
CA MET A 317 -22.28 -13.76 -10.84
C MET A 317 -22.81 -14.80 -9.86
N ASN A 318 -24.10 -14.77 -9.56
CA ASN A 318 -24.77 -15.62 -8.55
C ASN A 318 -24.47 -17.14 -8.58
N LYS A 319 -23.78 -17.64 -9.56
CA LYS A 319 -23.34 -19.04 -9.64
C LYS A 319 -21.83 -19.23 -9.53
N TYR A 320 -21.05 -18.17 -9.35
CA TYR A 320 -19.58 -18.22 -9.33
C TYR A 320 -18.94 -17.60 -8.09
N ASN A 321 -19.74 -17.03 -7.17
CA ASN A 321 -19.26 -16.42 -5.94
C ASN A 321 -19.93 -17.04 -4.71
N ASN A 322 -19.82 -18.35 -4.54
CA ASN A 322 -20.31 -19.03 -3.35
C ASN A 322 -19.55 -18.55 -2.11
N VAL A 323 -20.11 -18.84 -0.94
CA VAL A 323 -19.58 -18.41 0.35
C VAL A 323 -19.31 -19.62 1.24
N PHE A 324 -18.44 -19.46 2.20
CA PHE A 324 -18.24 -20.49 3.22
C PHE A 324 -19.54 -20.77 3.99
N GLN A 325 -19.82 -22.05 4.19
CA GLN A 325 -20.94 -22.52 5.00
C GLN A 325 -20.57 -22.39 6.48
N PRO A 326 -21.46 -21.89 7.37
CA PRO A 326 -21.14 -21.61 8.76
C PRO A 326 -21.19 -22.86 9.65
N THR A 327 -20.55 -23.95 9.25
CA THR A 327 -20.44 -25.18 10.02
C THR A 327 -19.23 -25.18 10.95
N GLU A 328 -19.26 -25.96 12.04
CA GLU A 328 -18.08 -26.12 12.91
C GLU A 328 -16.87 -26.70 12.14
N LYS A 329 -17.11 -27.54 11.13
CA LYS A 329 -16.05 -28.06 10.23
C LYS A 329 -15.38 -26.94 9.44
N THR A 330 -16.16 -26.00 8.91
CA THR A 330 -15.65 -24.84 8.18
C THR A 330 -14.89 -23.90 9.11
N PHE A 331 -15.42 -23.63 10.31
CA PHE A 331 -14.69 -22.82 11.29
C PHE A 331 -13.37 -23.48 11.70
N GLY A 332 -13.35 -24.82 11.91
CA GLY A 332 -12.11 -25.54 12.17
C GLY A 332 -11.08 -25.40 11.06
N PHE A 333 -11.51 -25.48 9.79
CA PHE A 333 -10.65 -25.21 8.63
C PHE A 333 -10.08 -23.79 8.63
N LEU A 334 -10.93 -22.78 8.82
CA LEU A 334 -10.50 -21.37 8.85
C LEU A 334 -9.57 -21.08 10.04
N GLU A 335 -9.85 -21.66 11.20
CA GLU A 335 -8.99 -21.55 12.40
C GLU A 335 -7.60 -22.17 12.16
N ASP A 336 -7.53 -23.29 11.46
CA ASP A 336 -6.27 -23.93 11.07
C ASP A 336 -5.47 -23.02 10.10
N VAL A 337 -6.13 -22.51 9.05
CA VAL A 337 -5.53 -21.58 8.09
C VAL A 337 -5.01 -20.33 8.79
N LEU A 338 -5.85 -19.70 9.60
CA LEU A 338 -5.48 -18.49 10.35
C LEU A 338 -4.34 -18.77 11.34
N THR A 339 -4.28 -19.97 11.93
CA THR A 339 -3.17 -20.35 12.82
C THR A 339 -1.84 -20.36 12.07
N GLU A 340 -1.76 -20.97 10.88
CA GLU A 340 -0.54 -20.95 10.07
C GLU A 340 -0.17 -19.54 9.64
N VAL A 341 -1.14 -18.74 9.19
CA VAL A 341 -0.93 -17.34 8.80
C VAL A 341 -0.43 -16.50 9.98
N MET A 342 -1.06 -16.61 11.15
CA MET A 342 -0.65 -15.86 12.34
C MET A 342 0.75 -16.23 12.84
N ASN A 343 1.19 -17.46 12.62
CA ASN A 343 2.55 -17.91 12.95
C ASN A 343 3.60 -17.37 11.96
N LEU A 344 3.21 -17.11 10.71
CA LEU A 344 4.08 -16.54 9.68
C LEU A 344 4.25 -15.02 9.81
N PHE A 345 3.15 -14.32 10.08
CA PHE A 345 3.12 -12.86 10.09
C PHE A 345 3.25 -12.32 11.51
N PRO A 346 4.32 -11.56 11.83
CA PRO A 346 4.50 -10.93 13.13
C PRO A 346 3.52 -9.77 13.39
N SER A 347 2.81 -9.31 12.35
CA SER A 347 1.79 -8.27 12.47
C SER A 347 0.80 -8.58 13.60
N GLN A 348 0.46 -7.57 14.39
CA GLN A 348 -0.64 -7.63 15.36
C GLN A 348 -2.01 -7.80 14.67
N TYR A 349 -2.07 -7.52 13.37
CA TYR A 349 -3.31 -7.42 12.60
C TYR A 349 -3.38 -8.49 11.53
N ILE A 350 -4.59 -9.06 11.37
CA ILE A 350 -4.96 -9.96 10.27
C ILE A 350 -6.21 -9.36 9.61
N HIS A 351 -6.16 -9.13 8.31
CA HIS A 351 -7.36 -8.73 7.57
C HIS A 351 -8.13 -9.98 7.15
N ILE A 352 -9.44 -9.99 7.40
CA ILE A 352 -10.31 -11.16 7.15
C ILE A 352 -11.30 -10.93 6.00
N GLY A 353 -11.18 -9.82 5.26
CA GLY A 353 -12.15 -9.41 4.26
C GLY A 353 -13.48 -9.02 4.88
N GLY A 354 -14.47 -9.85 4.72
CA GLY A 354 -15.81 -9.69 5.30
C GLY A 354 -16.80 -9.00 4.36
N ASP A 355 -16.34 -8.61 3.17
CA ASP A 355 -17.09 -7.88 2.16
C ASP A 355 -17.91 -8.79 1.25
N GLU A 356 -18.85 -8.16 0.58
CA GLU A 356 -19.64 -8.66 -0.55
C GLU A 356 -20.27 -10.06 -0.38
N ALA A 357 -20.44 -10.57 0.85
CA ALA A 357 -21.01 -11.88 1.10
C ALA A 357 -22.45 -11.99 0.58
N SER A 358 -22.64 -12.75 -0.50
CA SER A 358 -23.95 -12.99 -1.10
C SER A 358 -24.82 -13.86 -0.21
N LYS A 359 -25.89 -13.28 0.36
CA LYS A 359 -26.80 -13.95 1.30
C LYS A 359 -27.64 -15.04 0.67
N ILE A 360 -27.75 -15.07 -0.67
CA ILE A 360 -28.58 -16.03 -1.41
C ILE A 360 -28.13 -17.47 -1.18
N TRP A 361 -26.80 -17.70 -1.08
CA TRP A 361 -26.24 -19.03 -0.88
C TRP A 361 -26.62 -19.60 0.47
N TRP A 362 -26.54 -18.82 1.53
CA TRP A 362 -26.99 -19.22 2.85
C TRP A 362 -28.51 -19.42 2.90
N LYS A 363 -29.27 -18.54 2.25
CA LYS A 363 -30.73 -18.64 2.19
C LYS A 363 -31.21 -19.92 1.48
N GLN A 364 -30.48 -20.36 0.47
CA GLN A 364 -30.83 -21.58 -0.29
C GLN A 364 -30.30 -22.88 0.34
N SER A 365 -29.35 -22.79 1.26
CA SER A 365 -28.77 -23.97 1.93
C SER A 365 -29.63 -24.45 3.10
N ALA A 366 -30.22 -25.63 2.94
CA ALA A 366 -31.04 -26.24 4.01
C ALA A 366 -30.25 -26.44 5.32
N GLU A 367 -28.96 -26.79 5.23
CA GLU A 367 -28.08 -26.96 6.39
C GLU A 367 -27.80 -25.61 7.06
N THR A 368 -27.52 -24.54 6.30
CA THR A 368 -27.36 -23.20 6.84
C THR A 368 -28.63 -22.75 7.55
N GLN A 369 -29.81 -22.93 6.96
CA GLN A 369 -31.08 -22.57 7.58
C GLN A 369 -31.35 -23.36 8.86
N LYS A 370 -30.94 -24.64 8.91
CA LYS A 370 -30.99 -25.45 10.13
C LYS A 370 -30.09 -24.86 11.24
N ILE A 371 -28.84 -24.53 10.91
CA ILE A 371 -27.88 -23.91 11.85
C ILE A 371 -28.45 -22.59 12.39
N MET A 372 -29.00 -21.72 11.53
CA MET A 372 -29.61 -20.47 11.94
C MET A 372 -30.75 -20.69 12.95
N LYS A 373 -31.64 -21.65 12.66
CA LYS A 373 -32.73 -22.01 13.55
C LYS A 373 -32.24 -22.52 14.92
N GLU A 374 -31.26 -23.43 14.91
CA GLU A 374 -30.68 -24.01 16.14
C GLU A 374 -29.97 -22.96 17.01
N LYS A 375 -29.33 -21.98 16.38
CA LYS A 375 -28.62 -20.89 17.08
C LYS A 375 -29.49 -19.64 17.36
N GLY A 376 -30.76 -19.63 16.93
CA GLY A 376 -31.65 -18.48 17.09
C GLY A 376 -31.23 -17.26 16.26
N ILE A 377 -30.54 -17.45 15.14
CA ILE A 377 -30.09 -16.37 14.25
C ILE A 377 -31.27 -15.98 13.34
N LYS A 378 -31.63 -14.70 13.36
CA LYS A 378 -32.89 -14.21 12.76
C LYS A 378 -32.89 -14.13 11.24
N ASP A 379 -31.74 -13.79 10.63
CA ASP A 379 -31.57 -13.57 9.18
C ASP A 379 -30.10 -13.77 8.77
N GLU A 380 -29.83 -13.75 7.46
CA GLU A 380 -28.50 -13.97 6.91
C GLU A 380 -27.53 -12.80 7.15
N VAL A 381 -28.04 -11.61 7.48
CA VAL A 381 -27.21 -10.46 7.91
C VAL A 381 -26.69 -10.73 9.32
N ALA A 382 -27.56 -11.17 10.22
CA ALA A 382 -27.16 -11.62 11.56
C ALA A 382 -26.23 -12.84 11.50
N LEU A 383 -26.39 -13.72 10.51
CA LEU A 383 -25.49 -14.84 10.29
C LEU A 383 -24.09 -14.38 9.90
N GLN A 384 -23.94 -13.36 9.06
CA GLN A 384 -22.63 -12.80 8.75
C GLN A 384 -21.97 -12.21 10.00
N SER A 385 -22.71 -11.47 10.81
CA SER A 385 -22.22 -10.96 12.09
C SER A 385 -21.76 -12.09 13.01
N TYR A 386 -22.56 -13.18 13.14
CA TYR A 386 -22.17 -14.37 13.90
C TYR A 386 -20.85 -14.97 13.36
N PHE A 387 -20.69 -15.08 12.04
CA PHE A 387 -19.48 -15.60 11.41
C PHE A 387 -18.26 -14.75 11.77
N ILE A 388 -18.36 -13.43 11.60
CA ILE A 388 -17.28 -12.48 11.92
C ILE A 388 -16.91 -12.54 13.41
N HIS A 389 -17.90 -12.53 14.33
CA HIS A 389 -17.64 -12.64 15.76
C HIS A 389 -16.95 -13.95 16.14
N ARG A 390 -17.30 -15.06 15.49
CA ARG A 390 -16.68 -16.36 15.74
C ARG A 390 -15.18 -16.34 15.37
N ILE A 391 -14.85 -15.74 14.22
CA ILE A 391 -13.47 -15.58 13.76
C ILE A 391 -12.72 -14.55 14.63
N GLU A 392 -13.33 -13.42 14.95
CA GLU A 392 -12.74 -12.41 15.84
C GLU A 392 -12.34 -13.03 17.17
N LYS A 393 -13.27 -13.76 17.81
CA LYS A 393 -13.01 -14.43 19.09
C LYS A 393 -11.81 -15.37 19.00
N PHE A 394 -11.70 -16.13 17.91
CA PHE A 394 -10.56 -17.02 17.69
C PHE A 394 -9.26 -16.23 17.53
N VAL A 395 -9.20 -15.21 16.66
CA VAL A 395 -8.02 -14.40 16.43
C VAL A 395 -7.59 -13.66 17.70
N ASN A 396 -8.54 -13.11 18.45
CA ASN A 396 -8.28 -12.45 19.74
C ASN A 396 -7.72 -13.42 20.79
N SER A 397 -8.16 -14.68 20.77
CA SER A 397 -7.60 -15.71 21.67
C SER A 397 -6.13 -16.03 21.41
N LYS A 398 -5.63 -15.67 20.22
CA LYS A 398 -4.21 -15.77 19.83
C LYS A 398 -3.45 -14.46 20.03
N GLY A 399 -4.06 -13.45 20.69
CA GLY A 399 -3.44 -12.17 20.97
C GLY A 399 -3.36 -11.22 19.78
N LYS A 400 -4.10 -11.49 18.68
CA LYS A 400 -4.14 -10.62 17.48
C LYS A 400 -5.51 -9.94 17.34
N THR A 401 -5.58 -8.97 16.42
CA THR A 401 -6.78 -8.17 16.16
C THR A 401 -7.16 -8.30 14.69
N ILE A 402 -8.46 -8.47 14.42
CA ILE A 402 -8.93 -8.49 13.04
C ILE A 402 -9.09 -7.07 12.48
N ILE A 403 -8.85 -6.94 11.18
CA ILE A 403 -9.31 -5.84 10.34
C ILE A 403 -10.33 -6.44 9.38
N GLY A 404 -11.38 -5.71 9.03
CA GLY A 404 -12.30 -6.11 7.97
C GLY A 404 -12.86 -4.91 7.24
N TRP A 405 -13.32 -5.15 6.01
CA TRP A 405 -14.06 -4.16 5.25
C TRP A 405 -15.31 -3.74 5.99
N ASP A 406 -15.88 -2.58 5.69
CA ASP A 406 -16.93 -1.99 6.53
C ASP A 406 -18.26 -2.77 6.54
N GLU A 407 -18.41 -3.84 5.76
CA GLU A 407 -19.52 -4.81 5.89
C GLU A 407 -19.49 -5.61 7.20
N ILE A 408 -18.36 -5.65 7.91
CA ILE A 408 -18.33 -6.26 9.26
C ILE A 408 -19.19 -5.49 10.27
N LEU A 409 -19.65 -4.28 9.93
CA LEU A 409 -20.64 -3.52 10.69
C LEU A 409 -22.06 -4.06 10.53
N ASP A 410 -22.34 -4.75 9.42
CA ASP A 410 -23.66 -5.22 9.07
C ASP A 410 -24.10 -6.34 10.04
N GLY A 411 -25.26 -6.16 10.69
CA GLY A 411 -25.79 -7.13 11.65
C GLY A 411 -25.20 -7.09 13.06
N GLY A 412 -24.26 -6.20 13.33
CA GLY A 412 -23.66 -5.98 14.66
C GLY A 412 -22.13 -6.02 14.61
N LEU A 413 -21.53 -5.04 15.24
CA LEU A 413 -20.11 -4.80 15.23
C LEU A 413 -19.35 -5.74 16.16
N ALA A 414 -18.29 -6.37 15.66
CA ALA A 414 -17.34 -7.12 16.50
C ALA A 414 -16.53 -6.15 17.38
N PRO A 415 -16.50 -6.31 18.71
CA PRO A 415 -16.12 -5.24 19.64
C PRO A 415 -14.65 -4.80 19.53
N ASN A 416 -13.74 -5.67 19.08
CA ASN A 416 -12.31 -5.35 18.98
C ASN A 416 -11.81 -5.27 17.54
N ALA A 417 -12.72 -5.32 16.56
CA ALA A 417 -12.33 -5.24 15.15
C ALA A 417 -11.94 -3.80 14.74
N ILE A 418 -11.00 -3.69 13.83
CA ILE A 418 -10.68 -2.44 13.14
C ILE A 418 -11.49 -2.42 11.85
N VAL A 419 -12.16 -1.31 11.57
CA VAL A 419 -13.01 -1.15 10.38
C VAL A 419 -12.22 -0.48 9.26
N MET A 420 -12.16 -1.11 8.09
CA MET A 420 -11.65 -0.49 6.87
C MET A 420 -12.82 -0.01 6.01
N SER A 421 -13.01 1.33 5.95
CA SER A 421 -14.18 1.94 5.32
C SER A 421 -13.93 2.18 3.84
N TRP A 422 -14.53 1.36 2.96
CA TRP A 422 -14.35 1.44 1.50
C TRP A 422 -15.62 1.88 0.75
N ARG A 423 -16.82 1.57 1.27
CA ARG A 423 -18.11 1.98 0.67
C ARG A 423 -18.41 3.48 0.87
N GLY A 424 -17.41 4.32 0.93
CA GLY A 424 -17.44 5.73 1.29
C GLY A 424 -17.03 5.97 2.74
N GLU A 425 -17.44 7.10 3.32
CA GLU A 425 -17.00 7.48 4.67
C GLU A 425 -17.96 7.02 5.79
N LYS A 426 -19.19 6.63 5.44
CA LYS A 426 -20.27 6.35 6.42
C LYS A 426 -19.92 5.25 7.40
N GLY A 427 -19.32 4.16 6.91
CA GLY A 427 -18.87 3.04 7.75
C GLY A 427 -17.83 3.49 8.78
N GLY A 428 -16.84 4.25 8.32
CA GLY A 428 -15.80 4.80 9.19
C GLY A 428 -16.33 5.79 10.21
N ILE A 429 -17.25 6.68 9.82
CA ILE A 429 -17.91 7.61 10.73
C ILE A 429 -18.70 6.84 11.81
N ALA A 430 -19.45 5.81 11.41
CA ALA A 430 -20.23 5.01 12.35
C ALA A 430 -19.33 4.30 13.37
N ALA A 431 -18.22 3.69 12.93
CA ALA A 431 -17.25 3.02 13.78
C ALA A 431 -16.54 3.99 14.74
N ALA A 432 -16.07 5.15 14.22
CA ALA A 432 -15.40 6.16 15.05
C ALA A 432 -16.33 6.72 16.16
N LYS A 433 -17.63 6.89 15.88
CA LYS A 433 -18.63 7.34 16.86
C LYS A 433 -18.84 6.37 18.02
N VAL A 434 -18.51 5.10 17.84
CA VAL A 434 -18.57 4.06 18.90
C VAL A 434 -17.17 3.67 19.41
N ASN A 435 -16.19 4.55 19.20
CA ASN A 435 -14.82 4.43 19.70
C ASN A 435 -14.03 3.25 19.10
N GLN A 436 -14.33 2.85 17.89
CA GLN A 436 -13.55 1.86 17.16
C GLN A 436 -12.56 2.49 16.21
N LYS A 437 -11.36 1.89 16.14
CA LYS A 437 -10.32 2.29 15.16
C LYS A 437 -10.81 2.08 13.73
N VAL A 438 -10.47 3.05 12.88
CA VAL A 438 -10.89 3.10 11.49
C VAL A 438 -9.69 3.38 10.60
N ILE A 439 -9.64 2.64 9.49
CA ILE A 439 -8.78 2.95 8.35
C ILE A 439 -9.70 3.44 7.22
N MET A 440 -9.46 4.67 6.77
CA MET A 440 -10.25 5.26 5.68
C MET A 440 -9.69 4.84 4.33
N SER A 441 -10.53 4.23 3.50
CA SER A 441 -10.16 3.70 2.18
C SER A 441 -11.29 3.84 1.15
N PRO A 442 -12.03 4.98 1.09
CA PRO A 442 -13.22 5.10 0.25
C PRO A 442 -12.89 4.93 -1.23
N GLU A 443 -13.68 4.07 -1.91
CA GLU A 443 -13.45 3.65 -3.29
C GLU A 443 -13.30 4.84 -4.24
N GLU A 444 -14.19 5.81 -4.15
CA GLU A 444 -14.22 6.97 -5.04
C GLU A 444 -13.06 7.98 -4.79
N LYS A 445 -12.23 7.74 -3.77
CA LYS A 445 -11.10 8.60 -3.40
C LYS A 445 -9.75 7.88 -3.45
N LEU A 446 -9.70 6.58 -3.12
CA LEU A 446 -8.45 5.88 -2.84
C LEU A 446 -8.26 4.55 -3.60
N TYR A 447 -9.17 4.17 -4.54
CA TYR A 447 -8.97 2.97 -5.37
C TYR A 447 -8.15 3.30 -6.61
N LEU A 448 -6.84 3.09 -6.53
CA LEU A 448 -5.89 3.44 -7.59
C LEU A 448 -5.93 2.50 -8.82
N ASN A 449 -6.80 1.50 -8.83
CA ASN A 449 -7.13 0.70 -10.02
C ASN A 449 -8.14 1.39 -10.96
N HIS A 450 -8.74 2.51 -10.55
CA HIS A 450 -9.59 3.33 -11.41
C HIS A 450 -8.77 4.12 -12.44
N LYS A 451 -9.39 4.48 -13.56
CA LYS A 451 -8.74 5.27 -14.63
C LYS A 451 -8.21 6.60 -14.09
N GLN A 452 -7.00 6.97 -14.49
CA GLN A 452 -6.42 8.27 -14.15
C GLN A 452 -6.98 9.42 -15.00
N PHE A 453 -7.45 9.09 -16.21
CA PHE A 453 -7.99 10.05 -17.19
C PHE A 453 -9.28 9.50 -17.77
N LEU A 454 -10.24 10.39 -18.07
CA LEU A 454 -11.52 10.01 -18.68
C LEU A 454 -11.33 9.28 -20.02
N LYS A 455 -10.39 9.75 -20.84
CA LYS A 455 -10.01 9.13 -22.10
C LYS A 455 -8.71 8.34 -21.91
N ASP A 456 -8.78 7.26 -21.17
CA ASP A 456 -7.68 6.31 -21.03
C ASP A 456 -8.00 5.08 -21.88
N ASP A 457 -7.15 4.79 -22.85
CA ASP A 457 -7.25 3.66 -23.77
C ASP A 457 -6.67 2.37 -23.20
N SER A 458 -6.10 2.43 -22.00
CA SER A 458 -5.64 1.25 -21.29
C SER A 458 -6.78 0.53 -20.57
N LEU A 459 -6.70 -0.79 -20.51
CA LEU A 459 -7.67 -1.59 -19.76
C LEU A 459 -7.59 -1.26 -18.26
N ALA A 460 -8.69 -0.79 -17.69
CA ALA A 460 -8.82 -0.46 -16.26
C ALA A 460 -10.29 -0.55 -15.85
N ALA A 461 -10.56 -0.60 -14.56
CA ALA A 461 -11.93 -0.51 -14.03
C ALA A 461 -12.65 0.72 -14.61
N ASN A 462 -13.92 0.56 -14.98
CA ASN A 462 -14.67 1.60 -15.69
C ASN A 462 -15.16 2.73 -14.75
N LYS A 463 -14.27 3.16 -13.86
CA LYS A 463 -14.44 4.29 -12.95
C LYS A 463 -13.28 5.25 -13.11
N PHE A 464 -13.45 6.50 -12.72
CA PHE A 464 -12.46 7.56 -12.89
C PHE A 464 -12.04 8.14 -11.54
N LEU A 465 -10.75 8.17 -11.30
CA LEU A 465 -10.15 8.76 -10.11
C LEU A 465 -8.93 9.59 -10.51
N PRO A 466 -9.08 10.91 -10.70
CA PRO A 466 -7.96 11.78 -11.04
C PRO A 466 -7.05 12.03 -9.84
N LEU A 467 -5.82 12.42 -10.13
CA LEU A 467 -4.79 12.78 -9.15
C LEU A 467 -5.29 13.81 -8.12
N GLU A 468 -5.99 14.84 -8.60
CA GLU A 468 -6.52 15.93 -7.76
C GLU A 468 -7.52 15.44 -6.71
N THR A 469 -8.36 14.46 -7.07
CA THR A 469 -9.33 13.87 -6.13
C THR A 469 -8.62 13.13 -5.01
N VAL A 470 -7.56 12.38 -5.30
CA VAL A 470 -6.74 11.73 -4.28
C VAL A 470 -6.07 12.76 -3.38
N TYR A 471 -5.44 13.79 -3.98
CA TYR A 471 -4.75 14.84 -3.23
C TYR A 471 -5.67 15.63 -2.30
N ASN A 472 -6.88 15.96 -2.76
CA ASN A 472 -7.83 16.77 -1.99
C ASN A 472 -8.61 15.98 -0.94
N TYR A 473 -8.50 14.66 -0.93
CA TYR A 473 -9.16 13.84 0.08
C TYR A 473 -8.64 14.18 1.50
N GLU A 474 -9.58 14.25 2.45
CA GLU A 474 -9.29 14.45 3.87
C GLU A 474 -9.75 13.20 4.64
N PRO A 475 -8.80 12.41 5.21
CA PRO A 475 -9.15 11.17 5.90
C PRO A 475 -9.99 11.35 7.17
N VAL A 476 -9.96 12.53 7.81
CA VAL A 476 -10.78 12.81 8.98
C VAL A 476 -12.06 13.50 8.55
N PRO A 477 -13.23 12.83 8.54
CA PRO A 477 -14.51 13.43 8.17
C PRO A 477 -14.88 14.61 9.07
N ALA A 478 -15.38 15.69 8.45
CA ALA A 478 -15.79 16.90 9.18
C ALA A 478 -16.97 16.68 10.17
N GLU A 479 -17.68 15.57 10.02
CA GLU A 479 -18.80 15.18 10.90
C GLU A 479 -18.34 14.64 12.27
N LEU A 480 -17.06 14.32 12.43
CA LEU A 480 -16.50 13.82 13.68
C LEU A 480 -16.02 14.99 14.56
N ASN A 481 -16.38 14.94 15.83
CA ASN A 481 -15.79 15.83 16.82
C ASN A 481 -14.34 15.41 17.15
N ALA A 482 -13.61 16.23 17.91
CA ALA A 482 -12.19 16.01 18.20
C ALA A 482 -11.90 14.67 18.91
N GLU A 483 -12.80 14.18 19.77
CA GLU A 483 -12.62 12.89 20.44
C GLU A 483 -12.85 11.73 19.48
N GLN A 484 -13.87 11.80 18.65
CA GLN A 484 -14.18 10.78 17.65
C GLN A 484 -13.11 10.71 16.55
N ALA A 485 -12.56 11.86 16.16
CA ALA A 485 -11.50 11.96 15.16
C ALA A 485 -10.22 11.18 15.56
N LYS A 486 -9.96 10.97 16.83
CA LYS A 486 -8.83 10.17 17.35
C LYS A 486 -8.90 8.69 16.94
N TYR A 487 -10.08 8.20 16.59
CA TYR A 487 -10.28 6.82 16.12
C TYR A 487 -10.00 6.63 14.65
N ILE A 488 -9.83 7.71 13.87
CA ILE A 488 -9.30 7.63 12.51
C ILE A 488 -7.80 7.37 12.59
N TRP A 489 -7.42 6.11 12.46
CA TRP A 489 -6.03 5.67 12.58
C TRP A 489 -5.16 6.12 11.41
N GLY A 490 -5.78 6.24 10.23
CA GLY A 490 -5.16 6.72 9.01
C GLY A 490 -5.94 6.36 7.76
N ALA A 491 -5.24 6.31 6.63
CA ALA A 491 -5.83 5.99 5.34
C ALA A 491 -5.02 4.94 4.58
N GLN A 492 -5.69 4.26 3.63
CA GLN A 492 -5.09 3.29 2.75
C GLN A 492 -5.53 3.52 1.30
N GLY A 493 -4.58 3.43 0.36
CA GLY A 493 -4.88 3.29 -1.05
C GLY A 493 -5.04 1.82 -1.43
N ASN A 494 -5.96 1.50 -2.33
CA ASN A 494 -6.16 0.14 -2.81
C ASN A 494 -5.80 0.02 -4.29
N LEU A 495 -5.16 -1.10 -4.63
CA LEU A 495 -4.81 -1.45 -6.01
C LEU A 495 -5.29 -2.87 -6.30
N TRP A 496 -6.52 -2.97 -6.79
CA TRP A 496 -7.13 -4.21 -7.25
C TRP A 496 -6.59 -4.59 -8.63
N SER A 497 -6.34 -5.87 -8.87
CA SER A 497 -5.56 -6.31 -10.02
C SER A 497 -6.36 -7.00 -11.12
N GLU A 498 -7.70 -6.90 -11.13
CA GLU A 498 -8.55 -7.50 -12.18
C GLU A 498 -8.08 -7.13 -13.59
N TYR A 499 -7.66 -5.88 -13.78
CA TYR A 499 -7.19 -5.34 -15.05
C TYR A 499 -5.72 -4.94 -15.03
N ILE A 500 -4.95 -5.43 -14.05
CA ILE A 500 -3.55 -5.07 -13.83
C ILE A 500 -2.72 -6.35 -13.80
N ALA A 501 -2.30 -6.80 -14.99
CA ALA A 501 -1.70 -8.12 -15.18
C ALA A 501 -0.16 -8.16 -15.08
N ASN A 502 0.50 -7.01 -14.96
CA ASN A 502 1.96 -6.96 -14.98
C ASN A 502 2.53 -5.77 -14.18
N PRO A 503 3.82 -5.81 -13.78
CA PRO A 503 4.48 -4.76 -13.03
C PRO A 503 4.42 -3.36 -13.65
N ALA A 504 4.57 -3.24 -14.96
CA ALA A 504 4.54 -1.94 -15.63
C ALA A 504 3.15 -1.29 -15.52
N LYS A 505 2.08 -2.11 -15.59
CA LYS A 505 0.71 -1.63 -15.40
C LYS A 505 0.45 -1.24 -13.93
N VAL A 506 0.98 -1.98 -12.95
CA VAL A 506 0.93 -1.59 -11.54
C VAL A 506 1.57 -0.20 -11.37
N GLN A 507 2.77 0.00 -11.89
CA GLN A 507 3.47 1.28 -11.81
C GLN A 507 2.66 2.40 -12.50
N TYR A 508 2.18 2.17 -13.71
CA TYR A 508 1.35 3.16 -14.43
C TYR A 508 0.12 3.57 -13.63
N MET A 509 -0.57 2.64 -13.00
CA MET A 509 -1.78 2.92 -12.22
C MET A 509 -1.47 3.59 -10.87
N LEU A 510 -0.34 3.25 -10.28
CA LEU A 510 0.10 3.74 -8.99
C LEU A 510 0.64 5.18 -9.06
N PHE A 511 1.55 5.44 -10.02
CA PHE A 511 2.26 6.72 -10.15
C PHE A 511 1.56 7.70 -11.11
N PRO A 512 1.35 8.97 -10.70
CA PRO A 512 1.82 9.61 -9.47
C PRO A 512 0.77 9.65 -8.33
N ARG A 513 -0.31 8.88 -8.37
CA ARG A 513 -1.36 8.97 -7.34
C ARG A 513 -0.90 8.50 -5.95
N ILE A 514 0.10 7.64 -5.87
CA ILE A 514 0.73 7.28 -4.59
C ILE A 514 1.43 8.47 -3.94
N ASP A 515 1.97 9.43 -4.73
CA ASP A 515 2.53 10.67 -4.20
C ASP A 515 1.45 11.49 -3.49
N ALA A 516 0.27 11.63 -4.12
CA ALA A 516 -0.87 12.32 -3.53
C ALA A 516 -1.38 11.59 -2.27
N LEU A 517 -1.45 10.25 -2.31
CA LEU A 517 -1.80 9.44 -1.15
C LEU A 517 -0.80 9.64 -0.01
N SER A 518 0.49 9.67 -0.29
CA SER A 518 1.51 9.91 0.74
C SER A 518 1.36 11.28 1.42
N GLU A 519 0.99 12.32 0.66
CA GLU A 519 0.74 13.67 1.20
C GLU A 519 -0.45 13.68 2.18
N ILE A 520 -1.56 13.02 1.86
CA ILE A 520 -2.71 12.99 2.76
C ILE A 520 -2.48 12.14 4.01
N GLN A 521 -1.57 11.18 3.94
CA GLN A 521 -1.21 10.31 5.07
C GLN A 521 -0.13 10.93 5.98
N TRP A 522 0.77 11.72 5.41
CA TRP A 522 1.96 12.21 6.10
C TRP A 522 1.89 13.68 6.47
N SER A 523 1.56 14.56 5.48
CA SER A 523 1.70 16.01 5.64
C SER A 523 0.54 16.61 6.44
N GLN A 524 0.83 17.71 7.14
CA GLN A 524 -0.18 18.42 7.92
C GLN A 524 -1.24 19.03 6.98
N LYS A 525 -2.51 18.98 7.38
CA LYS A 525 -3.65 19.43 6.57
C LYS A 525 -3.52 20.87 6.09
N GLU A 526 -3.04 21.74 6.98
CA GLU A 526 -2.93 23.18 6.77
C GLU A 526 -1.85 23.56 5.74
N GLN A 527 -0.92 22.62 5.45
CA GLN A 527 0.18 22.83 4.50
C GLN A 527 -0.14 22.37 3.08
N LYS A 528 -1.30 21.76 2.87
CA LYS A 528 -1.69 21.23 1.57
C LYS A 528 -1.95 22.34 0.57
N SER A 529 -1.36 22.22 -0.61
CA SER A 529 -1.57 23.10 -1.76
C SER A 529 -1.36 22.31 -3.04
N TYR A 530 -2.44 22.05 -3.78
CA TYR A 530 -2.36 21.28 -5.02
C TYR A 530 -1.44 21.90 -6.08
N PRO A 531 -1.45 23.23 -6.30
CA PRO A 531 -0.47 23.86 -7.21
C PRO A 531 0.98 23.67 -6.78
N ASP A 532 1.30 23.79 -5.48
CA ASP A 532 2.63 23.50 -4.94
C ASP A 532 3.01 22.04 -5.12
N PHE A 533 2.09 21.12 -4.84
CA PHE A 533 2.27 19.69 -5.08
C PHE A 533 2.61 19.38 -6.53
N LEU A 534 1.86 19.93 -7.50
CA LEU A 534 2.13 19.76 -8.93
C LEU A 534 3.53 20.30 -9.33
N ASN A 535 3.98 21.38 -8.70
CA ASN A 535 5.33 21.90 -8.94
C ASN A 535 6.41 20.93 -8.41
N ARG A 536 6.24 20.40 -7.19
CA ARG A 536 7.16 19.38 -6.62
C ARG A 536 7.15 18.09 -7.43
N LEU A 537 6.00 17.70 -7.96
CA LEU A 537 5.82 16.51 -8.78
C LEU A 537 6.67 16.51 -10.05
N LYS A 538 6.96 17.67 -10.64
CA LYS A 538 7.88 17.81 -11.80
C LYS A 538 9.28 17.27 -11.49
N THR A 539 9.75 17.45 -10.27
CA THR A 539 11.03 16.90 -9.82
C THR A 539 10.92 15.42 -9.51
N GLN A 540 9.79 14.99 -8.98
CA GLN A 540 9.53 13.58 -8.69
C GLN A 540 9.52 12.73 -9.95
N PHE A 541 8.98 13.21 -11.05
CA PHE A 541 9.05 12.50 -12.35
C PHE A 541 10.50 12.25 -12.80
N LYS A 542 11.40 13.19 -12.57
CA LYS A 542 12.84 12.99 -12.87
C LYS A 542 13.46 11.92 -11.97
N ARG A 543 13.01 11.78 -10.71
CA ARG A 543 13.42 10.67 -9.84
C ARG A 543 12.88 9.34 -10.34
N TYR A 544 11.66 9.30 -10.86
CA TYR A 544 11.10 8.09 -11.48
C TYR A 544 11.89 7.68 -12.72
N ASP A 545 12.27 8.63 -13.57
CA ASP A 545 13.15 8.36 -14.73
C ASP A 545 14.51 7.79 -14.27
N LEU A 546 15.13 8.35 -13.22
CA LEU A 546 16.37 7.84 -12.63
C LEU A 546 16.22 6.41 -12.11
N MET A 547 15.06 6.09 -11.51
CA MET A 547 14.76 4.79 -10.91
C MET A 547 14.21 3.77 -11.92
N GLY A 548 13.90 4.17 -13.16
CA GLY A 548 13.30 3.32 -14.18
C GLY A 548 11.84 2.95 -13.88
N ILE A 549 11.11 3.82 -13.19
CA ILE A 549 9.70 3.61 -12.83
C ILE A 549 8.80 4.09 -13.97
N THR A 550 7.87 3.25 -14.40
CA THR A 550 6.82 3.62 -15.36
C THR A 550 5.76 4.48 -14.67
N TYR A 551 5.40 5.59 -15.28
CA TYR A 551 4.34 6.47 -14.78
C TYR A 551 3.57 7.12 -15.94
N SER A 552 2.40 7.71 -15.66
CA SER A 552 1.64 8.40 -16.69
C SER A 552 2.30 9.73 -17.08
N LYS A 553 2.82 9.80 -18.31
CA LYS A 553 3.47 11.01 -18.85
C LYS A 553 2.47 12.12 -19.20
N ARG A 554 1.16 11.86 -19.19
CA ARG A 554 0.12 12.88 -19.44
C ARG A 554 0.14 14.02 -18.42
N TYR A 555 0.69 13.78 -17.24
CA TYR A 555 0.88 14.84 -16.23
C TYR A 555 2.04 15.80 -16.54
N LEU A 556 2.86 15.51 -17.54
CA LEU A 556 3.96 16.38 -17.99
C LEU A 556 3.53 17.37 -19.08
N THR A 557 2.42 17.11 -19.75
CA THR A 557 1.84 17.98 -20.78
C THR A 557 0.78 18.88 -20.15
N PRO A 558 0.80 20.20 -20.45
CA PRO A 558 -0.20 21.16 -19.94
C PRO A 558 -1.62 20.79 -20.35
#